data_5cab4a8049800130713191cea50a11a1
#
_entry.id   5cab4a8049800130713191cea50a11a1
#
_cell.length_a   1.000
_cell.length_b   1.000
_cell.length_c   1.000
_cell.angle_alpha   90.00
_cell.angle_beta   90.00
_cell.angle_gamma   90.00
#
_symmetry.space_group_name_H-M   'P 1'
#
loop_
_entity.id
_entity.type
_entity.pdbx_description
1 polymer ?
#
loop_
_entity_poly.entity_id
_entity_poly.type
_entity_poly.pdbx_seq_one_letter_code
_entity_poly.pdbx_strand_id
1 'polypeptide(L)'
;MIKLRIAIFTLLALMSIENLSAQIFTHTPPLYIVNGERMSEEDVKEIDPSDIVSNELLAVDEAVIEKYGHDAANGVVVITLRYDTPARFEVDGEEAKYSSYIAERVKWNEIDGVARVIMSFTVSGDGTVTEKEVLEATDRRLLSRIRKEMKLAPKWISAKKDGKGITTDHILRITLPIGRTMPRERAILIR
;
A
#
# COMPACT_ATOMS: atom_id res chain seq x y z
N MET A 1 -45.17 -11.27 54.66
CA MET A 1 -43.90 -11.99 54.41
C MET A 1 -43.48 -12.12 52.95
N ILE A 2 -44.25 -11.60 51.97
CA ILE A 2 -43.94 -11.67 50.54
C ILE A 2 -43.11 -10.48 50.04
N LYS A 3 -43.17 -9.32 50.71
CA LYS A 3 -42.46 -8.09 50.27
C LYS A 3 -40.96 -8.08 50.57
N LEU A 4 -40.46 -8.97 51.45
CA LEU A 4 -39.03 -9.02 51.79
C LEU A 4 -38.21 -9.93 50.85
N ARG A 5 -38.86 -10.81 50.11
CA ARG A 5 -38.21 -11.71 49.18
C ARG A 5 -37.90 -11.12 47.80
N ILE A 6 -38.60 -10.04 47.44
CA ILE A 6 -38.42 -9.36 46.15
C ILE A 6 -37.20 -8.42 46.17
N ALA A 7 -36.89 -7.85 47.34
CA ALA A 7 -35.78 -6.93 47.51
C ALA A 7 -34.40 -7.60 47.46
N ILE A 8 -34.30 -8.91 47.75
CA ILE A 8 -33.03 -9.65 47.76
C ILE A 8 -32.70 -10.14 46.32
N PHE A 9 -33.67 -10.39 45.49
CA PHE A 9 -33.44 -10.82 44.11
C PHE A 9 -33.01 -9.70 43.17
N THR A 10 -33.38 -8.45 43.44
CA THR A 10 -32.97 -7.29 42.66
C THR A 10 -31.57 -6.79 42.99
N LEU A 11 -30.99 -7.14 44.14
CA LEU A 11 -29.65 -6.75 44.56
C LEU A 11 -28.58 -7.72 44.05
N LEU A 12 -28.96 -8.96 43.68
CA LEU A 12 -28.00 -9.93 43.10
C LEU A 12 -27.81 -9.81 41.60
N ALA A 13 -28.70 -9.05 40.91
CA ALA A 13 -28.61 -8.85 39.46
C ALA A 13 -27.73 -7.64 39.06
N LEU A 14 -27.21 -6.87 40.03
CA LEU A 14 -26.37 -5.69 39.75
C LEU A 14 -24.85 -5.90 39.92
N MET A 15 -24.43 -7.13 40.24
CA MET A 15 -23.02 -7.42 40.47
C MET A 15 -22.35 -8.29 39.40
N SER A 16 -22.87 -8.30 38.16
CA SER A 16 -22.29 -9.08 37.08
C SER A 16 -21.95 -8.28 35.83
N ILE A 17 -21.68 -6.97 35.98
CA ILE A 17 -21.17 -6.14 34.87
C ILE A 17 -19.82 -5.59 35.28
N GLU A 18 -18.92 -6.48 35.66
CA GLU A 18 -17.51 -6.10 35.78
C GLU A 18 -16.68 -7.10 34.97
N ASN A 19 -15.86 -6.55 34.08
CA ASN A 19 -14.87 -7.20 33.22
C ASN A 19 -15.36 -7.70 31.84
N LEU A 20 -16.06 -6.84 31.11
CA LEU A 20 -15.84 -6.83 29.66
C LEU A 20 -14.60 -5.95 29.40
N SER A 21 -13.45 -6.45 29.81
CA SER A 21 -12.18 -5.94 29.30
C SER A 21 -12.25 -6.09 27.79
N ALA A 22 -12.41 -4.99 27.08
CA ALA A 22 -12.13 -4.94 25.67
C ALA A 22 -10.68 -5.40 25.52
N GLN A 23 -10.49 -6.67 25.18
CA GLN A 23 -9.21 -7.15 24.68
C GLN A 23 -8.97 -6.33 23.43
N ILE A 24 -8.17 -5.29 23.57
CA ILE A 24 -7.52 -4.66 22.43
C ILE A 24 -6.63 -5.78 21.89
N PHE A 25 -7.15 -6.49 20.87
CA PHE A 25 -6.33 -7.36 20.06
C PHE A 25 -5.32 -6.44 19.38
N THR A 26 -4.16 -6.26 20.01
CA THR A 26 -3.00 -5.75 19.31
C THR A 26 -2.67 -6.79 18.24
N HIS A 27 -3.18 -6.56 17.05
CA HIS A 27 -2.88 -7.40 15.90
C HIS A 27 -1.40 -7.19 15.59
N THR A 28 -0.54 -8.01 16.15
CA THR A 28 0.86 -8.03 15.76
C THR A 28 0.93 -8.66 14.38
N PRO A 29 1.41 -7.93 13.36
CA PRO A 29 1.46 -8.46 12.01
C PRO A 29 2.38 -9.69 11.93
N PRO A 30 2.17 -10.58 10.97
CA PRO A 30 3.08 -11.68 10.71
C PRO A 30 4.43 -11.14 10.22
N LEU A 31 5.46 -11.97 10.32
CA LEU A 31 6.76 -11.67 9.69
C LEU A 31 6.65 -11.88 8.18
N TYR A 32 7.06 -10.87 7.41
CA TYR A 32 7.10 -10.96 5.94
C TYR A 32 8.51 -11.29 5.47
N ILE A 33 8.63 -12.32 4.63
CA ILE A 33 9.86 -12.74 3.96
C ILE A 33 9.62 -12.64 2.45
N VAL A 34 10.27 -11.69 1.81
CA VAL A 34 10.13 -11.42 0.37
C VAL A 34 11.43 -11.78 -0.33
N ASN A 35 11.40 -12.74 -1.27
CA ASN A 35 12.59 -13.29 -1.93
C ASN A 35 13.70 -13.72 -0.95
N GLY A 36 13.32 -14.19 0.24
CA GLY A 36 14.26 -14.63 1.27
C GLY A 36 14.74 -13.54 2.24
N GLU A 37 14.39 -12.29 2.03
CA GLU A 37 14.74 -11.15 2.89
C GLU A 37 13.55 -10.68 3.72
N ARG A 38 13.81 -10.16 4.94
CA ARG A 38 12.77 -9.57 5.79
C ARG A 38 12.33 -8.23 5.19
N MET A 39 11.02 -8.01 5.16
CA MET A 39 10.42 -6.78 4.67
C MET A 39 9.37 -6.27 5.66
N SER A 40 9.19 -4.95 5.75
CA SER A 40 8.14 -4.36 6.59
C SER A 40 6.76 -4.55 5.97
N GLU A 41 5.71 -4.51 6.80
CA GLU A 41 4.32 -4.58 6.31
C GLU A 41 3.99 -3.41 5.35
N GLU A 42 4.55 -2.23 5.63
CA GLU A 42 4.39 -1.04 4.80
C GLU A 42 4.98 -1.25 3.40
N ASP A 43 6.19 -1.79 3.33
CA ASP A 43 6.87 -2.05 2.06
C ASP A 43 6.18 -3.16 1.27
N VAL A 44 5.68 -4.19 1.96
CA VAL A 44 4.89 -5.27 1.31
C VAL A 44 3.61 -4.73 0.66
N LYS A 45 2.95 -3.75 1.27
CA LYS A 45 1.76 -3.10 0.69
C LYS A 45 2.04 -2.30 -0.58
N GLU A 46 3.30 -1.91 -0.80
CA GLU A 46 3.73 -1.21 -2.02
C GLU A 46 4.05 -2.17 -3.18
N ILE A 47 4.14 -3.48 -2.92
CA ILE A 47 4.37 -4.50 -3.96
C ILE A 47 3.12 -4.60 -4.85
N ASP A 48 3.32 -4.50 -6.18
CA ASP A 48 2.22 -4.75 -7.13
C ASP A 48 1.85 -6.24 -7.08
N PRO A 49 0.58 -6.59 -6.89
CA PRO A 49 0.14 -7.99 -6.87
C PRO A 49 0.53 -8.78 -8.13
N SER A 50 0.67 -8.13 -9.29
CA SER A 50 1.10 -8.76 -10.54
C SER A 50 2.58 -9.20 -10.52
N ASP A 51 3.36 -8.68 -9.57
CA ASP A 51 4.77 -9.06 -9.38
C ASP A 51 4.92 -10.28 -8.45
N ILE A 52 3.85 -10.69 -7.77
CA ILE A 52 3.87 -11.84 -6.85
C ILE A 52 3.67 -13.14 -7.65
N VAL A 53 4.68 -13.99 -7.64
CA VAL A 53 4.62 -15.35 -8.24
C VAL A 53 3.94 -16.32 -7.31
N SER A 54 4.25 -16.25 -6.01
CA SER A 54 3.64 -17.08 -4.99
C SER A 54 3.65 -16.38 -3.63
N ASN A 55 2.68 -16.71 -2.80
CA ASN A 55 2.68 -16.39 -1.39
C ASN A 55 2.30 -17.64 -0.60
N GLU A 56 2.90 -17.80 0.56
CA GLU A 56 2.65 -18.92 1.46
C GLU A 56 2.62 -18.40 2.91
N LEU A 57 1.60 -18.81 3.66
CA LEU A 57 1.54 -18.58 5.10
C LEU A 57 2.06 -19.82 5.81
N LEU A 58 3.21 -19.71 6.45
CA LEU A 58 3.77 -20.77 7.27
C LEU A 58 3.08 -20.78 8.63
N ALA A 59 2.60 -21.95 9.02
CA ALA A 59 2.08 -22.15 10.37
C ALA A 59 3.22 -22.02 11.39
N VAL A 60 2.89 -21.48 12.57
CA VAL A 60 3.87 -21.34 13.64
C VAL A 60 4.18 -22.71 14.23
N ASP A 61 5.40 -23.18 14.04
CA ASP A 61 5.96 -24.36 14.67
C ASP A 61 7.41 -24.10 15.12
N GLU A 62 8.01 -25.08 15.78
CA GLU A 62 9.36 -24.96 16.32
C GLU A 62 10.39 -24.76 15.19
N ALA A 63 10.22 -25.41 14.05
CA ALA A 63 11.13 -25.29 12.91
C ALA A 63 11.05 -23.89 12.26
N VAL A 64 9.87 -23.31 12.18
CA VAL A 64 9.66 -21.94 11.69
C VAL A 64 10.27 -20.93 12.64
N ILE A 65 10.09 -21.11 13.95
CA ILE A 65 10.70 -20.22 14.96
C ILE A 65 12.23 -20.35 14.96
N GLU A 66 12.76 -21.57 14.85
CA GLU A 66 14.20 -21.78 14.74
C GLU A 66 14.79 -21.09 13.51
N LYS A 67 14.11 -21.19 12.36
CA LYS A 67 14.57 -20.61 11.08
C LYS A 67 14.48 -19.09 11.04
N TYR A 68 13.37 -18.53 11.54
CA TYR A 68 13.05 -17.10 11.33
C TYR A 68 13.14 -16.26 12.63
N GLY A 69 13.33 -16.91 13.78
CA GLY A 69 13.43 -16.25 15.08
C GLY A 69 12.08 -15.99 15.75
N HIS A 70 12.12 -15.34 16.90
CA HIS A 70 10.93 -15.07 17.72
C HIS A 70 9.87 -14.21 17.03
N ASP A 71 10.26 -13.37 16.05
CA ASP A 71 9.33 -12.53 15.27
C ASP A 71 8.35 -13.39 14.46
N ALA A 72 8.69 -14.67 14.20
CA ALA A 72 7.83 -15.63 13.54
C ALA A 72 6.66 -16.15 14.40
N ALA A 73 6.61 -15.77 15.68
CA ALA A 73 5.56 -16.25 16.61
C ALA A 73 4.13 -15.85 16.20
N ASN A 74 3.97 -14.86 15.31
CA ASN A 74 2.68 -14.45 14.77
C ASN A 74 2.40 -15.00 13.35
N GLY A 75 3.21 -15.96 12.90
CA GLY A 75 3.19 -16.48 11.54
C GLY A 75 4.23 -15.85 10.64
N VAL A 76 4.54 -16.51 9.54
CA VAL A 76 5.48 -16.01 8.51
C VAL A 76 4.78 -16.05 7.18
N VAL A 77 4.73 -14.93 6.50
CA VAL A 77 4.27 -14.84 5.10
C VAL A 77 5.49 -14.82 4.21
N VAL A 78 5.68 -15.87 3.42
CA VAL A 78 6.75 -15.96 2.43
C VAL A 78 6.20 -15.54 1.07
N ILE A 79 6.80 -14.52 0.48
CA ILE A 79 6.41 -13.97 -0.82
C ILE A 79 7.56 -14.16 -1.79
N THR A 80 7.27 -14.74 -2.94
CA THR A 80 8.22 -14.84 -4.05
C THR A 80 7.80 -13.89 -5.14
N LEU A 81 8.70 -12.97 -5.51
CA LEU A 81 8.50 -12.03 -6.60
C LEU A 81 9.12 -12.56 -7.89
N ARG A 82 8.62 -12.06 -9.02
CA ARG A 82 9.17 -12.40 -10.34
C ARG A 82 10.54 -11.76 -10.64
N TYR A 83 11.05 -10.93 -9.74
CA TYR A 83 12.35 -10.28 -9.82
C TYR A 83 13.18 -10.47 -8.54
N ASP A 84 14.49 -10.36 -8.67
CA ASP A 84 15.41 -10.42 -7.52
C ASP A 84 15.69 -9.02 -6.97
N THR A 85 15.74 -8.03 -7.87
CA THR A 85 15.94 -6.62 -7.54
C THR A 85 14.79 -5.80 -8.12
N PRO A 86 14.08 -4.99 -7.32
CA PRO A 86 12.98 -4.16 -7.80
C PRO A 86 13.46 -3.05 -8.73
N ALA A 87 12.55 -2.55 -9.58
CA ALA A 87 12.79 -1.33 -10.34
C ALA A 87 12.84 -0.13 -9.39
N ARG A 88 13.75 0.83 -9.66
CA ARG A 88 13.93 2.05 -8.87
C ARG A 88 14.00 3.25 -9.76
N PHE A 89 13.46 4.36 -9.28
CA PHE A 89 13.61 5.65 -9.92
C PHE A 89 14.68 6.44 -9.18
N GLU A 90 15.70 6.91 -9.90
CA GLU A 90 16.78 7.70 -9.33
C GLU A 90 16.94 9.03 -10.06
N VAL A 91 17.30 10.06 -9.30
CA VAL A 91 17.63 11.40 -9.79
C VAL A 91 18.98 11.77 -9.18
N ASP A 92 19.94 12.10 -10.04
CA ASP A 92 21.30 12.45 -9.64
C ASP A 92 22.01 11.41 -8.74
N GLY A 93 21.63 10.12 -8.90
CA GLY A 93 22.20 8.98 -8.17
C GLY A 93 21.52 8.70 -6.82
N GLU A 94 20.47 9.43 -6.47
CA GLU A 94 19.68 9.20 -5.26
C GLU A 94 18.30 8.64 -5.62
N GLU A 95 17.81 7.68 -4.82
CA GLU A 95 16.49 7.13 -4.99
C GLU A 95 15.41 8.18 -4.71
N ALA A 96 14.46 8.30 -5.61
CA ALA A 96 13.41 9.30 -5.56
C ALA A 96 12.03 8.68 -5.80
N LYS A 97 11.01 9.24 -5.17
CA LYS A 97 9.63 8.84 -5.41
C LYS A 97 9.14 9.44 -6.74
N TYR A 98 8.87 8.58 -7.73
CA TYR A 98 8.49 9.01 -9.09
C TYR A 98 7.25 9.90 -9.12
N SER A 99 6.23 9.59 -8.31
CA SER A 99 5.03 10.42 -8.22
C SER A 99 5.31 11.85 -7.72
N SER A 100 6.21 12.00 -6.74
CA SER A 100 6.63 13.31 -6.24
C SER A 100 7.43 14.06 -7.29
N TYR A 101 8.39 13.39 -7.94
CA TYR A 101 9.20 13.96 -9.00
C TYR A 101 8.35 14.55 -10.14
N ILE A 102 7.33 13.81 -10.59
CA ILE A 102 6.42 14.27 -11.64
C ILE A 102 5.50 15.38 -11.11
N ALA A 103 4.92 15.23 -9.90
CA ALA A 103 3.99 16.19 -9.33
C ALA A 103 4.61 17.59 -9.17
N GLU A 104 5.88 17.68 -8.73
CA GLU A 104 6.61 18.93 -8.55
C GLU A 104 6.91 19.65 -9.86
N ARG A 105 7.01 18.94 -10.98
CA ARG A 105 7.30 19.51 -12.31
C ARG A 105 6.06 19.89 -13.07
N VAL A 106 4.92 19.33 -12.72
CA VAL A 106 3.65 19.68 -13.33
C VAL A 106 3.22 21.07 -12.88
N LYS A 107 3.15 22.02 -13.81
CA LYS A 107 2.60 23.37 -13.55
C LYS A 107 1.09 23.25 -13.30
N TRP A 108 0.70 23.28 -12.03
CA TRP A 108 -0.70 23.22 -11.60
C TRP A 108 -0.92 24.22 -10.46
N ASN A 109 -1.85 25.13 -10.64
CA ASN A 109 -2.11 26.22 -9.69
C ASN A 109 -3.40 25.94 -8.90
N GLU A 110 -3.58 26.60 -7.77
CA GLU A 110 -4.80 26.48 -6.97
C GLU A 110 -6.07 26.87 -7.74
N ILE A 111 -5.97 27.83 -8.65
CA ILE A 111 -7.06 28.26 -9.53
C ILE A 111 -7.50 27.17 -10.53
N ASP A 112 -6.65 26.21 -10.83
CA ASP A 112 -7.01 25.06 -11.68
C ASP A 112 -7.94 24.05 -10.95
N GLY A 113 -8.10 24.20 -9.63
CA GLY A 113 -8.89 23.32 -8.79
C GLY A 113 -8.14 22.02 -8.40
N VAL A 114 -8.82 21.17 -7.63
CA VAL A 114 -8.25 19.87 -7.25
C VAL A 114 -8.53 18.85 -8.34
N ALA A 115 -7.47 18.20 -8.81
CA ALA A 115 -7.56 17.17 -9.83
C ALA A 115 -6.67 15.96 -9.49
N ARG A 116 -7.09 14.78 -9.93
CA ARG A 116 -6.38 13.51 -9.71
C ARG A 116 -6.21 12.76 -11.02
N VAL A 117 -5.04 12.15 -11.16
CA VAL A 117 -4.74 11.17 -12.20
C VAL A 117 -4.19 9.91 -11.55
N ILE A 118 -4.72 8.77 -11.94
CA ILE A 118 -4.20 7.44 -11.62
C ILE A 118 -4.00 6.74 -12.96
N MET A 119 -2.80 6.22 -13.19
CA MET A 119 -2.47 5.51 -14.41
C MET A 119 -1.49 4.38 -14.13
N SER A 120 -1.59 3.32 -14.89
CA SER A 120 -0.58 2.28 -14.94
C SER A 120 0.44 2.55 -16.04
N PHE A 121 1.67 2.17 -15.78
CA PHE A 121 2.77 2.27 -16.74
C PHE A 121 3.72 1.09 -16.56
N THR A 122 4.47 0.81 -17.59
CA THR A 122 5.51 -0.23 -17.61
C THR A 122 6.89 0.41 -17.55
N VAL A 123 7.78 -0.21 -16.80
CA VAL A 123 9.24 0.04 -16.86
C VAL A 123 9.86 -1.15 -17.58
N SER A 124 10.39 -0.95 -18.77
CA SER A 124 11.04 -1.99 -19.55
C SER A 124 12.39 -2.38 -18.94
N GLY A 125 12.97 -3.51 -19.37
CA GLY A 125 14.27 -3.98 -18.89
C GLY A 125 15.45 -3.02 -19.17
N ASP A 126 15.26 -2.01 -20.04
CA ASP A 126 16.22 -0.92 -20.29
C ASP A 126 15.90 0.37 -19.52
N GLY A 127 14.90 0.34 -18.62
CA GLY A 127 14.46 1.47 -17.80
C GLY A 127 13.52 2.46 -18.50
N THR A 128 13.09 2.17 -19.73
CA THR A 128 12.16 3.03 -20.46
C THR A 128 10.75 2.91 -19.92
N VAL A 129 10.10 4.06 -19.67
CA VAL A 129 8.72 4.15 -19.17
C VAL A 129 7.74 4.24 -20.34
N THR A 130 6.71 3.38 -20.32
CA THR A 130 5.61 3.40 -21.30
C THR A 130 4.27 3.40 -20.57
N GLU A 131 3.39 4.35 -20.91
CA GLU A 131 2.01 4.37 -20.40
C GLU A 131 1.28 3.09 -20.85
N LYS A 132 0.58 2.44 -19.91
CA LYS A 132 -0.22 1.24 -20.19
C LYS A 132 -1.71 1.59 -20.22
N GLU A 133 -2.24 2.17 -19.16
CA GLU A 133 -3.65 2.49 -19.04
C GLU A 133 -3.89 3.69 -18.11
N VAL A 134 -4.87 4.53 -18.44
CA VAL A 134 -5.36 5.58 -17.54
C VAL A 134 -6.55 5.04 -16.77
N LEU A 135 -6.36 4.81 -15.48
CA LEU A 135 -7.37 4.26 -14.59
C LEU A 135 -8.35 5.34 -14.10
N GLU A 136 -7.84 6.56 -13.88
CA GLU A 136 -8.65 7.71 -13.49
C GLU A 136 -8.01 9.00 -14.00
N ALA A 137 -8.80 9.91 -14.53
CA ALA A 137 -8.36 11.28 -14.85
C ALA A 137 -9.54 12.24 -14.67
N THR A 138 -9.53 13.00 -13.58
CA THR A 138 -10.60 13.98 -13.30
C THR A 138 -10.44 15.27 -14.12
N ASP A 139 -9.24 15.53 -14.64
CA ASP A 139 -8.96 16.67 -15.54
C ASP A 139 -7.99 16.26 -16.66
N ARG A 140 -8.42 16.45 -17.91
CA ARG A 140 -7.61 16.10 -19.10
C ARG A 140 -6.35 16.95 -19.27
N ARG A 141 -6.35 18.20 -18.76
CA ARG A 141 -5.19 19.09 -18.81
C ARG A 141 -4.11 18.56 -17.88
N LEU A 142 -4.49 18.10 -16.65
CA LEU A 142 -3.58 17.47 -15.73
C LEU A 142 -2.95 16.22 -16.34
N LEU A 143 -3.75 15.34 -16.90
CA LEU A 143 -3.27 14.13 -17.59
C LEU A 143 -2.25 14.46 -18.70
N SER A 144 -2.56 15.45 -19.54
CA SER A 144 -1.65 15.87 -20.61
C SER A 144 -0.31 16.41 -20.08
N ARG A 145 -0.35 17.19 -19.00
CA ARG A 145 0.85 17.73 -18.36
C ARG A 145 1.70 16.63 -17.71
N ILE A 146 1.06 15.68 -17.01
CA ILE A 146 1.75 14.51 -16.44
C ILE A 146 2.45 13.71 -17.55
N ARG A 147 1.76 13.38 -18.63
CA ARG A 147 2.35 12.68 -19.79
C ARG A 147 3.57 13.38 -20.37
N LYS A 148 3.54 14.71 -20.41
CA LYS A 148 4.69 15.51 -20.87
C LYS A 148 5.88 15.35 -19.91
N GLU A 149 5.67 15.48 -18.61
CA GLU A 149 6.75 15.35 -17.63
C GLU A 149 7.29 13.92 -17.55
N MET A 150 6.44 12.89 -17.68
CA MET A 150 6.89 11.50 -17.77
C MET A 150 7.85 11.25 -18.94
N LYS A 151 7.61 11.90 -20.10
CA LYS A 151 8.50 11.79 -21.27
C LYS A 151 9.85 12.48 -21.09
N LEU A 152 9.92 13.48 -20.19
CA LEU A 152 11.13 14.25 -19.89
C LEU A 152 11.89 13.69 -18.70
N ALA A 153 11.28 12.78 -17.94
CA ALA A 153 11.87 12.19 -16.75
C ALA A 153 13.07 11.29 -17.12
N PRO A 154 14.06 11.17 -16.22
CA PRO A 154 15.14 10.19 -16.35
C PRO A 154 14.59 8.78 -16.52
N LYS A 155 15.41 7.91 -17.13
CA LYS A 155 15.11 6.49 -17.16
C LYS A 155 15.16 5.90 -15.74
N TRP A 156 14.36 4.89 -15.51
CA TRP A 156 14.42 4.08 -14.32
C TRP A 156 15.60 3.11 -14.36
N ILE A 157 16.02 2.66 -13.18
CA ILE A 157 16.80 1.43 -13.06
C ILE A 157 15.78 0.30 -13.09
N SER A 158 15.86 -0.56 -14.10
CA SER A 158 14.90 -1.65 -14.29
C SER A 158 15.01 -2.72 -13.20
N ALA A 159 13.91 -3.40 -12.91
CA ALA A 159 13.94 -4.62 -12.12
C ALA A 159 14.84 -5.66 -12.78
N LYS A 160 15.45 -6.53 -11.98
CA LYS A 160 16.34 -7.59 -12.48
C LYS A 160 15.89 -8.96 -11.99
N LYS A 161 16.03 -9.93 -12.88
CA LYS A 161 15.92 -11.36 -12.59
C LYS A 161 17.16 -12.05 -13.15
N ASP A 162 17.89 -12.79 -12.30
CA ASP A 162 19.18 -13.44 -12.70
C ASP A 162 20.15 -12.47 -13.38
N GLY A 163 20.23 -11.23 -12.85
CA GLY A 163 21.08 -10.16 -13.37
C GLY A 163 20.61 -9.50 -14.67
N LYS A 164 19.50 -9.96 -15.28
CA LYS A 164 18.92 -9.39 -16.51
C LYS A 164 17.79 -8.44 -16.17
N GLY A 165 17.76 -7.30 -16.86
CA GLY A 165 16.63 -6.35 -16.76
C GLY A 165 15.34 -6.98 -17.26
N ILE A 166 14.28 -6.86 -16.47
CA ILE A 166 12.94 -7.33 -16.81
C ILE A 166 11.93 -6.16 -16.79
N THR A 167 10.81 -6.37 -17.48
CA THR A 167 9.72 -5.41 -17.51
C THR A 167 8.83 -5.58 -16.28
N THR A 168 8.48 -4.46 -15.63
CA THR A 168 7.57 -4.41 -14.47
C THR A 168 6.48 -3.38 -14.67
N ASP A 169 5.31 -3.62 -14.06
CA ASP A 169 4.17 -2.71 -14.08
C ASP A 169 4.13 -1.88 -12.79
N HIS A 170 3.76 -0.62 -12.91
CA HIS A 170 3.72 0.33 -11.82
C HIS A 170 2.47 1.19 -11.91
N ILE A 171 2.09 1.81 -10.77
CA ILE A 171 0.97 2.74 -10.72
C ILE A 171 1.46 4.12 -10.29
N LEU A 172 1.15 5.12 -11.11
CA LEU A 172 1.34 6.53 -10.80
C LEU A 172 0.03 7.09 -10.25
N ARG A 173 0.08 7.69 -9.05
CA ARG A 173 -1.04 8.42 -8.45
C ARG A 173 -0.60 9.84 -8.14
N ILE A 174 -1.25 10.81 -8.77
CA ILE A 174 -0.98 12.23 -8.55
C ILE A 174 -2.29 12.94 -8.27
N THR A 175 -2.35 13.67 -7.16
CA THR A 175 -3.42 14.62 -6.84
C THR A 175 -2.78 16.00 -6.67
N LEU A 176 -3.27 16.98 -7.40
CA LEU A 176 -2.79 18.35 -7.34
C LEU A 176 -3.94 19.33 -7.04
N PRO A 177 -3.66 20.43 -6.34
CA PRO A 177 -2.37 20.82 -5.74
C PRO A 177 -1.91 19.83 -4.66
N ILE A 178 -0.59 19.74 -4.43
CA ILE A 178 -0.01 18.84 -3.40
C ILE A 178 -0.62 19.18 -2.03
N GLY A 179 -0.94 18.12 -1.26
CA GLY A 179 -1.56 18.25 0.07
C GLY A 179 -3.08 18.46 0.04
N ARG A 180 -3.70 18.56 -1.13
CA ARG A 180 -5.16 18.59 -1.28
C ARG A 180 -5.71 17.19 -1.51
N THR A 181 -6.94 16.97 -1.05
CA THR A 181 -7.70 15.73 -1.28
C THR A 181 -8.86 15.99 -2.23
N MET A 182 -9.25 14.99 -3.00
CA MET A 182 -10.44 15.07 -3.84
C MET A 182 -11.68 15.35 -2.99
N PRO A 183 -12.57 16.26 -3.42
CA PRO A 183 -13.85 16.47 -2.76
C PRO A 183 -14.60 15.13 -2.67
N ARG A 184 -15.20 14.86 -1.51
CA ARG A 184 -16.11 13.71 -1.38
C ARG A 184 -17.35 14.03 -2.19
N GLU A 185 -17.72 13.15 -3.12
CA GLU A 185 -19.03 13.24 -3.78
C GLU A 185 -20.10 13.12 -2.70
N ARG A 186 -20.90 14.18 -2.55
CA ARG A 186 -22.07 14.12 -1.69
C ARG A 186 -23.10 13.28 -2.45
N ALA A 187 -23.40 12.08 -1.97
CA ALA A 187 -24.52 11.31 -2.45
C ALA A 187 -25.80 12.17 -2.28
N ILE A 188 -26.33 12.68 -3.37
CA ILE A 188 -27.64 13.36 -3.35
C ILE A 188 -28.66 12.24 -3.24
N LEU A 189 -29.16 11.98 -2.02
CA LEU A 189 -30.33 11.16 -1.82
C LEU A 189 -31.53 11.94 -2.38
N ILE A 190 -31.93 11.62 -3.62
CA ILE A 190 -33.18 12.04 -4.19
C ILE A 190 -34.26 11.25 -3.43
N ARG A 191 -35.04 11.95 -2.59
CA ARG A 191 -36.24 11.41 -1.93
C ARG A 191 -37.43 11.48 -2.89
#